data_1cf9161853cb16493ac5bbd0631fd634
#
_entry.id   1cf9161853cb16493ac5bbd0631fd634
#
_cell.length_a   1.000
_cell.length_b   1.000
_cell.length_c   1.000
_cell.angle_alpha   90.00
_cell.angle_beta   90.00
_cell.angle_gamma   90.00
#
_symmetry.space_group_name_H-M   'P 1'
#
loop_
_entity.id
_entity.type
_entity.pdbx_description
1 polymer ?
#
loop_
_entity_poly.entity_id
_entity_poly.type
_entity_poly.pdbx_seq_one_letter_code
_entity_poly.pdbx_strand_id
1 'polypeptide(L)'
;RFSRGAGMTSIGERLVQELASRGVEVVFGIPGMHTIELYRGLAASPIRHVTARHEQGAGFMADGYARARGADRAIPGVAFVITGPGLTNVLTAMAQARADSSPMLVISSVNPGASLGRGLGYLGAGYVVRGEV
;
A
#
# COMPACT_ATOMS: atom_id res chain seq x y z
N ARG A 1 12.56 -15.16 18.02
CA ARG A 1 13.03 -13.79 18.35
C ARG A 1 14.17 -13.46 17.39
N PHE A 2 13.88 -12.86 16.25
CA PHE A 2 14.93 -12.33 15.38
C PHE A 2 15.43 -11.03 16.00
N SER A 3 16.64 -11.08 16.58
CA SER A 3 17.40 -9.91 16.98
C SER A 3 17.90 -9.24 15.68
N ARG A 4 17.35 -8.12 15.29
CA ARG A 4 17.97 -7.28 14.26
C ARG A 4 19.16 -6.60 14.88
N GLY A 5 20.34 -6.81 14.29
CA GLY A 5 21.52 -6.01 14.59
C GLY A 5 21.19 -4.51 14.41
N ALA A 6 21.70 -3.67 15.28
CA ALA A 6 21.54 -2.23 15.20
C ALA A 6 22.01 -1.74 13.82
N GLY A 7 21.10 -1.16 13.02
CA GLY A 7 21.44 -0.45 11.78
C GLY A 7 20.79 -0.92 10.46
N MET A 8 20.05 -2.02 10.42
CA MET A 8 19.41 -2.46 9.17
C MET A 8 17.96 -1.95 9.06
N THR A 9 17.72 -1.01 8.16
CA THR A 9 16.40 -0.54 7.77
C THR A 9 15.74 -1.61 6.88
N SER A 10 14.48 -1.98 7.16
CA SER A 10 13.74 -2.91 6.30
C SER A 10 13.33 -2.24 4.99
N ILE A 11 13.02 -3.06 3.97
CA ILE A 11 12.49 -2.54 2.69
C ILE A 11 11.21 -1.73 2.92
N GLY A 12 10.32 -2.20 3.80
CA GLY A 12 9.09 -1.48 4.13
C GLY A 12 9.35 -0.13 4.79
N GLU A 13 10.28 -0.06 5.74
CA GLU A 13 10.70 1.21 6.37
C GLU A 13 11.33 2.16 5.33
N ARG A 14 12.20 1.64 4.46
CA ARG A 14 12.81 2.43 3.40
C ARG A 14 11.78 2.97 2.42
N LEU A 15 10.82 2.14 2.02
CA LEU A 15 9.73 2.56 1.12
C LEU A 15 8.93 3.72 1.72
N VAL A 16 8.58 3.64 3.00
CA VAL A 16 7.86 4.73 3.69
C VAL A 16 8.70 6.01 3.75
N GLN A 17 10.01 5.91 3.99
CA GLN A 17 10.91 7.06 3.93
C GLN A 17 10.92 7.72 2.54
N GLU A 18 10.94 6.91 1.48
CA GLU A 18 10.86 7.41 0.10
C GLU A 18 9.52 8.08 -0.20
N LEU A 19 8.41 7.53 0.29
CA LEU A 19 7.09 8.17 0.16
C LEU A 19 7.07 9.54 0.86
N ALA A 20 7.59 9.62 2.09
CA ALA A 20 7.68 10.86 2.84
C ALA A 20 8.55 11.91 2.12
N SER A 21 9.72 11.50 1.61
CA SER A 21 10.62 12.40 0.88
C SER A 21 10.03 12.95 -0.42
N ARG A 22 9.06 12.23 -0.99
CA ARG A 22 8.31 12.64 -2.19
C ARG A 22 7.03 13.42 -1.87
N GLY A 23 6.81 13.81 -0.62
CA GLY A 23 5.69 14.65 -0.21
C GLY A 23 4.39 13.91 0.06
N VAL A 24 4.40 12.59 0.21
CA VAL A 24 3.22 11.85 0.68
C VAL A 24 2.98 12.18 2.14
N GLU A 25 1.80 12.72 2.44
CA GLU A 25 1.41 13.17 3.78
C GLU A 25 0.43 12.21 4.46
N VAL A 26 -0.32 11.44 3.67
CA VAL A 26 -1.37 10.55 4.17
C VAL A 26 -1.34 9.23 3.42
N VAL A 27 -1.52 8.14 4.18
CA VAL A 27 -1.72 6.79 3.65
C VAL A 27 -3.00 6.21 4.22
N PHE A 28 -3.78 5.56 3.37
CA PHE A 28 -5.02 4.88 3.73
C PHE A 28 -4.81 3.37 3.74
N GLY A 29 -5.45 2.64 4.64
CA GLY A 29 -5.30 1.19 4.62
C GLY A 29 -5.77 0.49 5.88
N ILE A 30 -5.53 -0.82 5.93
CA ILE A 30 -5.83 -1.67 7.08
C ILE A 30 -4.53 -2.39 7.45
N PRO A 31 -4.04 -2.23 8.70
CA PRO A 31 -2.87 -2.97 9.16
C PRO A 31 -3.10 -4.47 9.10
N GLY A 32 -2.10 -5.20 8.62
CA GLY A 32 -2.13 -6.65 8.57
C GLY A 32 -0.74 -7.26 8.66
N MET A 33 -0.68 -8.57 8.89
CA MET A 33 0.59 -9.27 9.13
C MET A 33 1.60 -9.07 7.99
N HIS A 34 1.15 -9.09 6.75
CA HIS A 34 2.02 -8.96 5.58
C HIS A 34 2.50 -7.53 5.32
N THR A 35 1.90 -6.52 5.98
CA THR A 35 2.25 -5.11 5.83
C THR A 35 2.97 -4.53 7.06
N ILE A 36 3.33 -5.36 8.02
CA ILE A 36 3.87 -4.94 9.33
C ILE A 36 5.10 -4.02 9.19
N GLU A 37 5.96 -4.28 8.22
CA GLU A 37 7.17 -3.49 7.99
C GLU A 37 6.87 -2.10 7.42
N LEU A 38 5.82 -1.98 6.62
CA LEU A 38 5.31 -0.69 6.15
C LEU A 38 4.78 0.13 7.33
N TYR A 39 4.01 -0.50 8.22
CA TYR A 39 3.46 0.17 9.40
C TYR A 39 4.53 0.53 10.46
N ARG A 40 5.62 -0.24 10.54
CA ARG A 40 6.80 0.18 11.33
C ARG A 40 7.43 1.45 10.76
N GLY A 41 7.56 1.51 9.44
CA GLY A 41 8.03 2.72 8.76
C GLY A 41 7.12 3.91 9.01
N LEU A 42 5.79 3.72 8.94
CA LEU A 42 4.81 4.78 9.23
C LEU A 42 4.94 5.31 10.65
N ALA A 43 5.13 4.44 11.65
CA ALA A 43 5.28 4.85 13.04
C ALA A 43 6.50 5.75 13.29
N ALA A 44 7.51 5.67 12.42
CA ALA A 44 8.73 6.48 12.47
C ALA A 44 8.75 7.62 11.44
N SER A 45 7.63 7.88 10.75
CA SER A 45 7.51 8.87 9.67
C SER A 45 6.51 9.98 10.02
N PRO A 46 6.56 11.14 9.34
CA PRO A 46 5.55 12.18 9.47
C PRO A 46 4.24 11.84 8.75
N ILE A 47 4.18 10.75 7.99
CA ILE A 47 2.99 10.37 7.23
C ILE A 47 1.86 9.95 8.17
N ARG A 48 0.72 10.59 8.04
CA ARG A 48 -0.50 10.23 8.77
C ARG A 48 -1.13 8.97 8.17
N HIS A 49 -1.50 8.02 9.01
CA HIS A 49 -2.28 6.86 8.61
C HIS A 49 -3.77 7.05 8.93
N VAL A 50 -4.63 6.73 7.96
CA VAL A 50 -6.08 6.68 8.12
C VAL A 50 -6.54 5.23 7.94
N THR A 51 -7.05 4.63 9.01
CA THR A 51 -7.56 3.26 8.99
C THR A 51 -8.92 3.21 8.34
N ALA A 52 -9.06 2.39 7.31
CA ALA A 52 -10.34 2.05 6.69
C ALA A 52 -10.97 0.81 7.37
N ARG A 53 -12.26 0.60 7.11
CA ARG A 53 -12.95 -0.63 7.54
C ARG A 53 -13.03 -1.70 6.44
N HIS A 54 -12.67 -1.32 5.21
CA HIS A 54 -12.62 -2.18 4.03
C HIS A 54 -11.61 -1.60 3.05
N GLU A 55 -10.88 -2.44 2.33
CA GLU A 55 -9.81 -1.99 1.43
C GLU A 55 -10.33 -1.18 0.25
N GLN A 56 -11.53 -1.49 -0.25
CA GLN A 56 -12.19 -0.66 -1.26
C GLN A 56 -12.40 0.77 -0.75
N GLY A 57 -12.80 0.92 0.51
CA GLY A 57 -12.91 2.22 1.16
C GLY A 57 -11.56 2.94 1.26
N ALA A 58 -10.49 2.21 1.60
CA ALA A 58 -9.13 2.77 1.60
C ALA A 58 -8.74 3.28 0.20
N GLY A 59 -9.05 2.50 -0.84
CA GLY A 59 -8.81 2.89 -2.22
C GLY A 59 -9.58 4.14 -2.63
N PHE A 60 -10.87 4.20 -2.35
CA PHE A 60 -11.67 5.40 -2.66
C PHE A 60 -11.26 6.63 -1.84
N MET A 61 -10.80 6.46 -0.60
CA MET A 61 -10.23 7.57 0.16
C MET A 61 -8.92 8.06 -0.47
N ALA A 62 -8.06 7.16 -0.94
CA ALA A 62 -6.84 7.52 -1.65
C ALA A 62 -7.15 8.26 -2.97
N ASP A 63 -8.08 7.74 -3.78
CA ASP A 63 -8.52 8.38 -5.01
C ASP A 63 -9.12 9.78 -4.74
N GLY A 64 -10.04 9.88 -3.79
CA GLY A 64 -10.65 11.17 -3.41
C GLY A 64 -9.64 12.19 -2.90
N TYR A 65 -8.65 11.72 -2.12
CA TYR A 65 -7.57 12.58 -1.64
C TYR A 65 -6.72 13.12 -2.78
N ALA A 66 -6.35 12.27 -3.75
CA ALA A 66 -5.61 12.68 -4.94
C ALA A 66 -6.39 13.72 -5.77
N ARG A 67 -7.69 13.49 -5.97
CA ARG A 67 -8.57 14.44 -6.69
C ARG A 67 -8.68 15.78 -5.98
N ALA A 68 -8.80 15.78 -4.66
CA ALA A 68 -8.94 16.99 -3.86
C ALA A 68 -7.67 17.87 -3.88
N ARG A 69 -6.50 17.32 -4.11
CA ARG A 69 -5.25 18.07 -4.29
C ARG A 69 -5.18 18.86 -5.62
N GLY A 70 -6.05 18.56 -6.57
CA GLY A 70 -6.22 19.35 -7.80
C GLY A 70 -4.98 19.44 -8.68
N ALA A 71 -4.41 20.63 -8.84
CA ALA A 71 -3.29 20.89 -9.75
C ALA A 71 -1.97 20.21 -9.33
N ASP A 72 -1.78 19.88 -8.07
CA ASP A 72 -0.61 19.14 -7.57
C ASP A 72 -0.79 17.63 -7.76
N ARG A 73 -0.93 17.22 -9.02
CA ARG A 73 -1.11 15.80 -9.40
C ARG A 73 0.17 14.97 -9.30
N ALA A 74 1.30 15.56 -8.93
CA ALA A 74 2.56 14.84 -8.82
C ALA A 74 2.58 13.86 -7.62
N ILE A 75 1.72 14.08 -6.61
CA ILE A 75 1.66 13.25 -5.41
C ILE A 75 0.40 12.39 -5.46
N PRO A 76 0.54 11.05 -5.59
CA PRO A 76 -0.61 10.16 -5.66
C PRO A 76 -1.31 10.01 -4.31
N GLY A 77 -2.58 9.64 -4.35
CA GLY A 77 -3.24 9.05 -3.19
C GLY A 77 -2.69 7.64 -2.92
N VAL A 78 -2.28 7.36 -1.69
CA VAL A 78 -1.58 6.11 -1.36
C VAL A 78 -2.43 5.20 -0.48
N ALA A 79 -2.56 3.93 -0.87
CA ALA A 79 -3.22 2.91 -0.08
C ALA A 79 -2.30 1.72 0.20
N PHE A 80 -2.30 1.21 1.45
CA PHE A 80 -1.61 -0.01 1.85
C PHE A 80 -2.64 -1.12 2.09
N VAL A 81 -2.47 -2.24 1.41
CA VAL A 81 -3.35 -3.40 1.51
C VAL A 81 -2.55 -4.70 1.69
N ILE A 82 -3.16 -5.69 2.33
CA ILE A 82 -2.56 -7.02 2.41
C ILE A 82 -2.71 -7.76 1.09
N THR A 83 -1.95 -8.84 0.94
CA THR A 83 -2.07 -9.76 -0.19
C THR A 83 -3.44 -10.45 -0.24
N GLY A 84 -3.78 -11.04 -1.37
CA GLY A 84 -5.01 -11.81 -1.57
C GLY A 84 -6.24 -10.92 -1.52
N PRO A 85 -7.16 -11.13 -0.56
CA PRO A 85 -8.43 -10.41 -0.52
C PRO A 85 -8.24 -8.89 -0.36
N GLY A 86 -7.19 -8.43 0.31
CA GLY A 86 -6.91 -7.00 0.41
C GLY A 86 -6.67 -6.37 -0.96
N LEU A 87 -5.89 -7.03 -1.81
CA LEU A 87 -5.65 -6.56 -3.17
C LEU A 87 -6.92 -6.65 -4.04
N THR A 88 -7.65 -7.77 -4.00
CA THR A 88 -8.88 -7.91 -4.80
C THR A 88 -9.97 -6.94 -4.38
N ASN A 89 -10.09 -6.65 -3.07
CA ASN A 89 -11.06 -5.67 -2.57
C ASN A 89 -10.79 -4.23 -3.03
N VAL A 90 -9.54 -3.86 -3.27
CA VAL A 90 -9.20 -2.49 -3.70
C VAL A 90 -9.30 -2.28 -5.22
N LEU A 91 -9.43 -3.36 -6.01
CA LEU A 91 -9.40 -3.30 -7.48
C LEU A 91 -10.46 -2.36 -8.07
N THR A 92 -11.65 -2.30 -7.50
CA THR A 92 -12.72 -1.39 -7.99
C THR A 92 -12.26 0.06 -7.92
N ALA A 93 -11.66 0.48 -6.81
CA ALA A 93 -11.15 1.83 -6.65
C ALA A 93 -9.96 2.12 -7.59
N MET A 94 -9.08 1.12 -7.79
CA MET A 94 -7.98 1.22 -8.75
C MET A 94 -8.48 1.38 -10.19
N ALA A 95 -9.50 0.61 -10.58
CA ALA A 95 -10.11 0.70 -11.90
C ALA A 95 -10.76 2.07 -12.13
N GLN A 96 -11.45 2.61 -11.13
CA GLN A 96 -12.04 3.96 -11.18
C GLN A 96 -10.95 5.03 -11.31
N ALA A 97 -9.93 4.99 -10.47
CA ALA A 97 -8.83 5.94 -10.53
C ALA A 97 -8.13 5.93 -11.91
N ARG A 98 -7.91 4.72 -12.46
CA ARG A 98 -7.34 4.55 -13.80
C ARG A 98 -8.23 5.14 -14.90
N ALA A 99 -9.54 4.85 -14.86
CA ALA A 99 -10.48 5.35 -15.86
C ALA A 99 -10.51 6.89 -15.92
N ASP A 100 -10.37 7.53 -14.76
CA ASP A 100 -10.43 8.98 -14.63
C ASP A 100 -9.04 9.65 -14.63
N SER A 101 -7.97 8.88 -14.88
CA SER A 101 -6.58 9.36 -14.83
C SER A 101 -6.23 10.06 -13.51
N SER A 102 -6.78 9.57 -12.39
CA SER A 102 -6.47 10.03 -11.05
C SER A 102 -5.19 9.34 -10.54
N PRO A 103 -4.19 10.07 -10.04
CA PRO A 103 -2.95 9.49 -9.58
C PRO A 103 -3.17 8.69 -8.28
N MET A 104 -2.98 7.39 -8.35
CA MET A 104 -3.15 6.47 -7.23
C MET A 104 -2.02 5.47 -7.16
N LEU A 105 -1.50 5.23 -5.96
CA LEU A 105 -0.51 4.21 -5.67
C LEU A 105 -1.07 3.22 -4.64
N VAL A 106 -1.23 1.98 -5.06
CA VAL A 106 -1.60 0.89 -4.14
C VAL A 106 -0.39 0.00 -3.89
N ILE A 107 -0.01 -0.14 -2.63
CA ILE A 107 1.09 -1.00 -2.20
C ILE A 107 0.50 -2.23 -1.53
N SER A 108 0.61 -3.36 -2.22
CA SER A 108 0.21 -4.66 -1.70
C SER A 108 1.45 -5.48 -1.36
N SER A 109 1.38 -6.16 -0.24
CA SER A 109 2.36 -7.20 0.09
C SER A 109 2.11 -8.47 -0.73
N VAL A 110 3.09 -9.36 -0.72
CA VAL A 110 3.00 -10.71 -1.29
C VAL A 110 3.39 -11.74 -0.24
N ASN A 111 3.02 -12.99 -0.45
CA ASN A 111 3.49 -14.09 0.39
C ASN A 111 5.02 -14.23 0.29
N PRO A 112 5.68 -14.75 1.34
CA PRO A 112 7.11 -15.03 1.29
C PRO A 112 7.48 -15.88 0.07
N GLY A 113 8.64 -15.61 -0.56
CA GLY A 113 9.06 -16.28 -1.78
C GLY A 113 9.04 -17.81 -1.70
N ALA A 114 9.36 -18.36 -0.52
CA ALA A 114 9.28 -19.80 -0.26
C ALA A 114 7.85 -20.39 -0.34
N SER A 115 6.82 -19.55 -0.25
CA SER A 115 5.40 -19.94 -0.32
C SER A 115 4.78 -19.68 -1.70
N LEU A 116 5.47 -18.97 -2.58
CA LEU A 116 4.97 -18.66 -3.91
C LEU A 116 4.86 -19.94 -4.75
N GLY A 117 3.73 -20.14 -5.41
CA GLY A 117 3.46 -21.30 -6.26
C GLY A 117 3.11 -22.58 -5.51
N ARG A 118 3.08 -22.59 -4.17
CA ARG A 118 2.76 -23.79 -3.36
C ARG A 118 1.28 -23.95 -3.01
N GLY A 119 0.42 -23.05 -3.46
CA GLY A 119 -0.99 -23.05 -3.06
C GLY A 119 -1.21 -22.80 -1.56
N LEU A 120 -0.19 -22.36 -0.83
CA LEU A 120 -0.22 -22.10 0.60
C LEU A 120 -0.74 -20.68 0.87
N GLY A 121 -1.67 -20.57 1.77
CA GLY A 121 -2.27 -19.31 2.18
C GLY A 121 -3.59 -19.02 1.47
N TYR A 122 -4.24 -17.97 1.94
CA TYR A 122 -5.55 -17.53 1.47
C TYR A 122 -5.45 -17.21 -0.04
N LEU A 123 -5.90 -18.14 -0.88
CA LEU A 123 -5.95 -18.06 -2.33
C LEU A 123 -4.74 -18.57 -3.11
N GLY A 124 -3.62 -18.95 -2.55
CA GLY A 124 -2.50 -19.53 -3.32
C GLY A 124 -2.00 -18.72 -4.53
N ALA A 125 -2.57 -17.58 -4.77
CA ALA A 125 -2.34 -16.71 -5.91
C ALA A 125 -1.77 -15.38 -5.44
N GLY A 126 -0.49 -15.18 -5.65
CA GLY A 126 0.08 -13.86 -5.68
C GLY A 126 -0.36 -13.18 -6.99
N TYR A 127 -1.39 -12.35 -6.94
CA TYR A 127 -1.71 -11.51 -8.09
C TYR A 127 -0.75 -10.34 -8.13
N VAL A 128 0.09 -10.29 -9.15
CA VAL A 128 0.86 -9.10 -9.48
C VAL A 128 0.03 -8.32 -10.49
N VAL A 129 -0.62 -7.25 -10.07
CA VAL A 129 -1.20 -6.29 -10.99
C VAL A 129 -0.08 -5.32 -11.38
N ARG A 130 0.49 -5.51 -12.56
CA ARG A 130 1.34 -4.51 -13.19
C ARG A 130 0.43 -3.47 -13.84
N GLY A 131 0.38 -2.27 -13.26
CA GLY A 131 -0.08 -1.10 -13.99
C GLY A 131 1.03 -0.68 -14.93
N GLU A 132 0.84 -0.82 -16.22
CA GLU A 132 1.66 -0.09 -17.20
C GLU A 132 1.15 1.34 -17.24
N VAL A 133 2.05 2.28 -17.10
CA VAL A 133 1.82 3.72 -17.24
C VAL A 133 1.79 4.06 -18.73
#